data_b3cf5c84f448caec94616f1d34cc69de
#
_entry.id   b3cf5c84f448caec94616f1d34cc69de
#
_cell.length_a   1.000
_cell.length_b   1.000
_cell.length_c   1.000
_cell.angle_alpha   90.00
_cell.angle_beta   90.00
_cell.angle_gamma   90.00
#
_symmetry.space_group_name_H-M   'P 1'
#
loop_
_entity.id
_entity.type
_entity.pdbx_description
1 polymer ?
#
loop_
_entity_poly.entity_id
_entity_poly.type
_entity_poly.pdbx_seq_one_letter_code
_entity_poly.pdbx_strand_id
1 'polypeptide(L)'
;MASSQPVYDAQGEQQLMTDLWSPQIADDPREFVRYVYPWGKPNTPLADLKGPRNWQDQNLKAIADYIQEARRAKALTGTLPDMYREAIASGRGIGKSADFSWIAHWLVSTRLGSSVWVTANGEPQLKTKTFPEISKWVSMGLNSHWFDINATSIIPAKWFSELVQKDLKIDPKYWYIAAQLWSEENPDAFAGAHNGYGECYLFDEASGIPKPIWTVAQGVFTEQIVDRYWLAFSNPRRNDGAFFECFHKNRDRWRTRHIDARTVEGVAQDVYQSIIQEHGPESDEARVEVYGQFPNQANNQFISHSLSQAAAERESSLDPGAPLLMGVDVARGERDSNVFAFRKGRDARTYPWVRFKCSDMTVTASRVAEEATTRKVDAIFVDGNGVGGPLVDILRSWKFRVVEVQAGGSPNEENKYKNKRAEMWGLMKEWLQLGCIPDDPTLKSDLTGPEYSYDPVTNKLVLEAKEHMRDKRGLASPDMADALAMTFAQPVARNDNRTSRTWSRTPSQARDVDYEMFD
;
A
#
# COMPACT_ATOMS: atom_id res chain seq x y z
N MET A 1 -28.68 21.22 7.84
CA MET A 1 -29.82 21.84 7.11
C MET A 1 -30.07 20.95 5.91
N ALA A 2 -31.23 20.32 5.83
CA ALA A 2 -31.60 19.48 4.71
C ALA A 2 -31.67 20.36 3.45
N SER A 3 -30.87 20.06 2.44
CA SER A 3 -31.02 20.66 1.11
C SER A 3 -32.40 20.24 0.61
N SER A 4 -33.31 21.21 0.36
CA SER A 4 -34.56 20.93 -0.31
C SER A 4 -34.26 20.39 -1.70
N GLN A 5 -34.28 19.06 -1.86
CA GLN A 5 -34.29 18.45 -3.18
C GLN A 5 -35.53 18.94 -3.93
N PRO A 6 -35.44 19.15 -5.25
CA PRO A 6 -36.61 19.51 -6.02
C PRO A 6 -37.66 18.39 -5.87
N VAL A 7 -38.84 18.74 -5.40
CA VAL A 7 -39.97 17.81 -5.38
C VAL A 7 -40.49 17.73 -6.81
N TYR A 8 -40.28 16.61 -7.49
CA TYR A 8 -40.83 16.40 -8.81
C TYR A 8 -42.28 15.97 -8.69
N ASP A 9 -43.14 16.65 -9.42
CA ASP A 9 -44.49 16.13 -9.72
C ASP A 9 -44.38 15.03 -10.80
N ALA A 10 -45.48 14.38 -11.13
CA ALA A 10 -45.49 13.28 -12.11
C ALA A 10 -44.96 13.71 -13.49
N GLN A 11 -45.16 14.95 -13.91
CA GLN A 11 -44.67 15.47 -15.17
C GLN A 11 -43.17 15.75 -15.13
N GLY A 12 -42.69 16.34 -14.04
CA GLY A 12 -41.26 16.58 -13.82
C GLY A 12 -40.48 15.29 -13.71
N GLU A 13 -41.03 14.25 -13.06
CA GLU A 13 -40.44 12.93 -12.96
C GLU A 13 -40.32 12.23 -14.33
N GLN A 14 -41.41 12.31 -15.13
CA GLN A 14 -41.39 11.77 -16.49
C GLN A 14 -40.39 12.51 -17.38
N GLN A 15 -40.24 13.81 -17.23
CA GLN A 15 -39.24 14.58 -17.96
C GLN A 15 -37.82 14.16 -17.55
N LEU A 16 -37.53 14.01 -16.24
CA LEU A 16 -36.26 13.56 -15.73
C LEU A 16 -35.88 12.18 -16.28
N MET A 17 -36.81 11.22 -16.28
CA MET A 17 -36.63 9.90 -16.89
C MET A 17 -36.34 10.01 -18.38
N THR A 18 -37.08 10.85 -19.11
CA THR A 18 -36.88 11.06 -20.54
C THR A 18 -35.48 11.61 -20.84
N ASP A 19 -35.06 12.59 -20.06
CA ASP A 19 -33.72 13.19 -20.22
C ASP A 19 -32.62 12.20 -19.93
N LEU A 20 -32.66 11.53 -18.76
CA LEU A 20 -31.61 10.60 -18.32
C LEU A 20 -31.51 9.34 -19.20
N TRP A 21 -32.60 8.89 -19.79
CA TRP A 21 -32.61 7.73 -20.67
C TRP A 21 -32.46 8.10 -22.14
N SER A 22 -32.32 9.38 -22.46
CA SER A 22 -31.97 9.80 -23.81
C SER A 22 -30.59 9.26 -24.21
N PRO A 23 -30.35 8.88 -25.48
CA PRO A 23 -29.03 8.41 -25.93
C PRO A 23 -27.90 9.40 -25.64
N GLN A 24 -28.18 10.71 -25.62
CA GLN A 24 -27.22 11.76 -25.34
C GLN A 24 -26.64 11.68 -23.93
N ILE A 25 -27.47 11.31 -22.95
CA ILE A 25 -27.08 11.21 -21.54
C ILE A 25 -26.78 9.76 -21.15
N ALA A 26 -27.64 8.84 -21.58
CA ALA A 26 -27.49 7.43 -21.22
C ALA A 26 -26.19 6.80 -21.77
N ASP A 27 -25.77 7.19 -22.97
CA ASP A 27 -24.59 6.64 -23.64
C ASP A 27 -23.32 7.49 -23.48
N ASP A 28 -23.43 8.62 -22.81
CA ASP A 28 -22.28 9.47 -22.47
C ASP A 28 -22.24 9.77 -20.96
N PRO A 29 -21.43 9.04 -20.19
CA PRO A 29 -21.29 9.29 -18.74
C PRO A 29 -20.87 10.72 -18.40
N ARG A 30 -20.17 11.44 -19.30
CA ARG A 30 -19.80 12.86 -19.06
C ARG A 30 -21.05 13.74 -19.01
N GLU A 31 -21.94 13.56 -19.99
CA GLU A 31 -23.18 14.34 -20.05
C GLU A 31 -24.09 13.98 -18.88
N PHE A 32 -24.13 12.71 -18.47
CA PHE A 32 -24.81 12.32 -17.23
C PHE A 32 -24.24 13.05 -16.03
N VAL A 33 -22.92 13.05 -15.83
CA VAL A 33 -22.28 13.72 -14.68
C VAL A 33 -22.51 15.21 -14.68
N ARG A 34 -22.46 15.85 -15.85
CA ARG A 34 -22.72 17.29 -16.00
C ARG A 34 -24.18 17.65 -15.73
N TYR A 35 -25.10 16.79 -16.12
CA TYR A 35 -26.53 17.00 -15.96
C TYR A 35 -27.00 16.73 -14.51
N VAL A 36 -26.55 15.62 -13.92
CA VAL A 36 -27.09 15.10 -12.66
C VAL A 36 -26.58 15.87 -11.44
N TYR A 37 -25.33 16.32 -11.46
CA TYR A 37 -24.74 16.97 -10.28
C TYR A 37 -24.83 18.49 -10.31
N PRO A 38 -24.94 19.15 -9.12
CA PRO A 38 -25.17 20.60 -9.02
C PRO A 38 -23.89 21.42 -9.18
N TRP A 39 -23.17 21.25 -10.28
CA TRP A 39 -21.94 21.99 -10.58
C TRP A 39 -22.19 23.51 -10.62
N GLY A 40 -21.37 24.29 -9.90
CA GLY A 40 -21.44 25.75 -9.86
C GLY A 40 -22.71 26.32 -9.22
N LYS A 41 -23.60 25.50 -8.65
CA LYS A 41 -24.85 25.98 -8.00
C LYS A 41 -24.52 26.48 -6.59
N PRO A 42 -24.91 27.75 -6.27
CA PRO A 42 -24.71 28.31 -4.94
C PRO A 42 -25.34 27.44 -3.83
N ASN A 43 -24.73 27.45 -2.65
CA ASN A 43 -25.18 26.70 -1.48
C ASN A 43 -25.13 25.16 -1.66
N THR A 44 -24.37 24.65 -2.61
CA THR A 44 -24.08 23.21 -2.76
C THR A 44 -22.62 22.93 -2.53
N PRO A 45 -22.24 21.67 -2.22
CA PRO A 45 -20.82 21.29 -2.08
C PRO A 45 -19.98 21.49 -3.36
N LEU A 46 -20.63 21.69 -4.52
CA LEU A 46 -19.99 21.85 -5.82
C LEU A 46 -20.05 23.29 -6.35
N ALA A 47 -20.38 24.28 -5.49
CA ALA A 47 -20.57 25.68 -5.89
C ALA A 47 -19.35 26.28 -6.61
N ASP A 48 -18.13 25.91 -6.18
CA ASP A 48 -16.88 26.42 -6.75
C ASP A 48 -16.31 25.54 -7.87
N LEU A 49 -16.99 24.44 -8.23
CA LEU A 49 -16.54 23.49 -9.23
C LEU A 49 -17.40 23.58 -10.49
N LYS A 50 -16.74 23.61 -11.66
CA LYS A 50 -17.43 23.73 -12.95
C LYS A 50 -17.78 22.38 -13.59
N GLY A 51 -17.28 21.29 -13.04
CA GLY A 51 -17.44 19.94 -13.58
C GLY A 51 -16.32 18.98 -13.15
N PRO A 52 -16.26 17.80 -13.76
CA PRO A 52 -15.15 16.88 -13.59
C PRO A 52 -13.79 17.52 -13.92
N ARG A 53 -12.74 17.04 -13.28
CA ARG A 53 -11.35 17.37 -13.66
C ARG A 53 -11.03 16.81 -15.04
N ASN A 54 -10.06 17.39 -15.76
CA ASN A 54 -9.75 16.99 -17.13
C ASN A 54 -9.51 15.49 -17.30
N TRP A 55 -8.78 14.85 -16.39
CA TRP A 55 -8.53 13.42 -16.48
C TRP A 55 -9.79 12.57 -16.28
N GLN A 56 -10.71 13.00 -15.40
CA GLN A 56 -12.00 12.34 -15.16
C GLN A 56 -12.92 12.50 -16.38
N ASP A 57 -12.98 13.71 -16.95
CA ASP A 57 -13.73 13.97 -18.17
C ASP A 57 -13.26 13.10 -19.34
N GLN A 58 -11.93 12.94 -19.48
CA GLN A 58 -11.35 12.04 -20.47
C GLN A 58 -11.66 10.57 -20.19
N ASN A 59 -11.73 10.16 -18.92
CA ASN A 59 -12.09 8.81 -18.53
C ASN A 59 -13.53 8.50 -18.90
N LEU A 60 -14.45 9.36 -18.50
CA LEU A 60 -15.86 9.24 -18.83
C LEU A 60 -16.08 9.26 -20.36
N LYS A 61 -15.33 10.09 -21.08
CA LYS A 61 -15.35 10.09 -22.55
C LYS A 61 -14.90 8.75 -23.14
N ALA A 62 -13.87 8.12 -22.61
CA ALA A 62 -13.39 6.84 -23.13
C ALA A 62 -14.46 5.73 -22.98
N ILE A 63 -15.29 5.78 -21.94
CA ILE A 63 -16.45 4.88 -21.79
C ILE A 63 -17.50 5.19 -22.86
N ALA A 64 -17.82 6.47 -23.10
CA ALA A 64 -18.76 6.87 -24.13
C ALA A 64 -18.30 6.40 -25.53
N ASP A 65 -17.03 6.62 -25.86
CA ASP A 65 -16.44 6.19 -27.15
C ASP A 65 -16.53 4.66 -27.32
N TYR A 66 -16.27 3.89 -26.24
CA TYR A 66 -16.45 2.43 -26.25
C TYR A 66 -17.90 2.00 -26.52
N ILE A 67 -18.89 2.63 -25.88
CA ILE A 67 -20.29 2.30 -26.08
C ILE A 67 -20.69 2.48 -27.54
N GLN A 68 -20.28 3.61 -28.15
CA GLN A 68 -20.57 3.91 -29.56
C GLN A 68 -19.87 2.89 -30.49
N GLU A 69 -18.61 2.56 -30.23
CA GLU A 69 -17.86 1.56 -30.97
C GLU A 69 -18.51 0.18 -30.87
N ALA A 70 -18.87 -0.26 -29.66
CA ALA A 70 -19.49 -1.57 -29.41
C ALA A 70 -20.87 -1.69 -30.08
N ARG A 71 -21.70 -0.65 -30.03
CA ARG A 71 -22.99 -0.63 -30.74
C ARG A 71 -22.82 -0.66 -32.25
N ARG A 72 -21.86 0.10 -32.77
CA ARG A 72 -21.55 0.09 -34.20
C ARG A 72 -21.04 -1.29 -34.66
N ALA A 73 -20.12 -1.90 -33.91
CA ALA A 73 -19.60 -3.23 -34.22
C ALA A 73 -20.73 -4.27 -34.22
N LYS A 74 -21.58 -4.28 -33.17
CA LYS A 74 -22.73 -5.17 -33.09
C LYS A 74 -23.70 -5.00 -34.28
N ALA A 75 -23.97 -3.75 -34.68
CA ALA A 75 -24.86 -3.45 -35.79
C ALA A 75 -24.27 -3.91 -37.15
N LEU A 76 -22.96 -3.79 -37.33
CA LEU A 76 -22.29 -4.11 -38.63
C LEU A 76 -21.91 -5.59 -38.76
N THR A 77 -21.45 -6.20 -37.68
CA THR A 77 -20.87 -7.57 -37.72
C THR A 77 -21.65 -8.60 -36.92
N GLY A 78 -22.63 -8.19 -36.13
CA GLY A 78 -23.34 -9.05 -35.19
C GLY A 78 -22.52 -9.45 -33.95
N THR A 79 -21.25 -9.02 -33.87
CA THR A 79 -20.33 -9.36 -32.79
C THR A 79 -20.04 -8.14 -31.92
N LEU A 80 -19.74 -8.36 -30.63
CA LEU A 80 -19.31 -7.32 -29.71
C LEU A 80 -17.78 -7.31 -29.62
N PRO A 81 -17.16 -6.14 -29.43
CA PRO A 81 -15.77 -6.05 -29.04
C PRO A 81 -15.55 -6.63 -27.63
N ASP A 82 -14.29 -6.74 -27.23
CA ASP A 82 -13.95 -7.06 -25.85
C ASP A 82 -14.61 -6.06 -24.88
N MET A 83 -14.91 -6.55 -23.67
CA MET A 83 -15.47 -5.70 -22.62
C MET A 83 -14.56 -4.50 -22.30
N TYR A 84 -15.14 -3.43 -21.78
CA TYR A 84 -14.35 -2.29 -21.34
C TYR A 84 -13.54 -2.63 -20.09
N ARG A 85 -12.23 -2.58 -20.20
CA ARG A 85 -11.31 -2.72 -19.06
C ARG A 85 -10.39 -1.52 -19.00
N GLU A 86 -10.32 -0.87 -17.84
CA GLU A 86 -9.41 0.25 -17.63
C GLU A 86 -8.68 0.15 -16.28
N ALA A 87 -7.36 0.36 -16.34
CA ALA A 87 -6.50 0.44 -15.17
C ALA A 87 -5.84 1.81 -15.09
N ILE A 88 -6.05 2.53 -13.98
CA ILE A 88 -5.47 3.86 -13.74
C ILE A 88 -4.50 3.78 -12.57
N ALA A 89 -3.22 3.96 -12.87
CA ALA A 89 -2.17 4.18 -11.89
C ALA A 89 -1.99 5.69 -11.69
N SER A 90 -2.10 6.19 -10.47
CA SER A 90 -2.04 7.63 -10.23
C SER A 90 -1.37 8.00 -8.92
N GLY A 91 -0.92 9.24 -8.82
CA GLY A 91 -0.58 9.82 -7.53
C GLY A 91 -1.80 9.95 -6.62
N ARG A 92 -1.56 10.41 -5.41
CA ARG A 92 -2.54 10.55 -4.34
C ARG A 92 -3.46 11.76 -4.58
N GLY A 93 -4.72 11.69 -4.11
CA GLY A 93 -5.61 12.87 -3.97
C GLY A 93 -6.20 13.42 -5.27
N ILE A 94 -6.14 12.69 -6.38
CA ILE A 94 -6.61 13.17 -7.70
C ILE A 94 -8.12 13.00 -7.94
N GLY A 95 -8.88 12.43 -6.99
CA GLY A 95 -10.34 12.26 -7.10
C GLY A 95 -10.79 10.94 -7.74
N LYS A 96 -10.02 9.86 -7.61
CA LYS A 96 -10.38 8.50 -8.11
C LYS A 96 -11.76 8.02 -7.64
N SER A 97 -12.02 8.15 -6.32
CA SER A 97 -13.27 7.66 -5.72
C SER A 97 -14.50 8.44 -6.20
N ALA A 98 -14.35 9.73 -6.55
CA ALA A 98 -15.44 10.50 -7.16
C ALA A 98 -15.77 9.97 -8.56
N ASP A 99 -14.77 9.69 -9.39
CA ASP A 99 -14.95 9.14 -10.73
C ASP A 99 -15.67 7.77 -10.68
N PHE A 100 -15.25 6.87 -9.79
CA PHE A 100 -15.96 5.62 -9.53
C PHE A 100 -17.43 5.82 -9.13
N SER A 101 -17.67 6.80 -8.26
CA SER A 101 -19.03 7.10 -7.79
C SER A 101 -19.93 7.52 -8.95
N TRP A 102 -19.42 8.34 -9.85
CA TRP A 102 -20.16 8.80 -11.01
C TRP A 102 -20.46 7.67 -12.00
N ILE A 103 -19.49 6.82 -12.27
CA ILE A 103 -19.66 5.65 -13.16
C ILE A 103 -20.68 4.68 -12.58
N ALA A 104 -20.60 4.38 -11.28
CA ALA A 104 -21.58 3.52 -10.61
C ALA A 104 -23.00 4.11 -10.68
N HIS A 105 -23.14 5.40 -10.34
CA HIS A 105 -24.43 6.08 -10.36
C HIS A 105 -25.02 6.19 -11.78
N TRP A 106 -24.17 6.53 -12.77
CA TRP A 106 -24.57 6.55 -14.17
C TRP A 106 -25.12 5.20 -14.62
N LEU A 107 -24.39 4.10 -14.34
CA LEU A 107 -24.79 2.77 -14.84
C LEU A 107 -26.15 2.36 -14.27
N VAL A 108 -26.35 2.43 -12.95
CA VAL A 108 -27.64 2.02 -12.35
C VAL A 108 -28.79 2.98 -12.69
N SER A 109 -28.51 4.21 -13.07
CA SER A 109 -29.52 5.20 -13.46
C SER A 109 -29.97 5.06 -14.92
N THR A 110 -29.08 4.60 -15.79
CA THR A 110 -29.30 4.57 -17.25
C THR A 110 -29.40 3.16 -17.84
N ARG A 111 -28.93 2.14 -17.11
CA ARG A 111 -29.04 0.72 -17.45
C ARG A 111 -29.87 0.04 -16.37
N LEU A 112 -31.18 0.17 -16.50
CA LEU A 112 -32.14 -0.37 -15.54
C LEU A 112 -31.95 -1.88 -15.38
N GLY A 113 -31.86 -2.34 -14.14
CA GLY A 113 -31.57 -3.73 -13.83
C GLY A 113 -30.08 -4.10 -13.74
N SER A 114 -29.15 -3.14 -13.97
CA SER A 114 -27.72 -3.40 -13.93
C SER A 114 -27.16 -3.59 -12.51
N SER A 115 -26.02 -4.27 -12.41
CA SER A 115 -25.31 -4.50 -11.16
C SER A 115 -23.92 -3.85 -11.17
N VAL A 116 -23.57 -3.21 -10.06
CA VAL A 116 -22.23 -2.66 -9.81
C VAL A 116 -21.67 -3.28 -8.53
N TRP A 117 -20.56 -3.97 -8.65
CA TRP A 117 -19.82 -4.50 -7.49
C TRP A 117 -18.60 -3.63 -7.23
N VAL A 118 -18.51 -3.16 -5.99
CA VAL A 118 -17.43 -2.29 -5.54
C VAL A 118 -16.59 -3.04 -4.53
N THR A 119 -15.30 -3.09 -4.76
CA THR A 119 -14.37 -3.68 -3.80
C THR A 119 -13.12 -2.82 -3.62
N ALA A 120 -12.36 -3.09 -2.57
CA ALA A 120 -11.12 -2.39 -2.25
C ALA A 120 -10.07 -3.36 -1.69
N ASN A 121 -8.89 -2.86 -1.38
CA ASN A 121 -7.80 -3.65 -0.81
C ASN A 121 -8.10 -4.24 0.59
N GLY A 122 -9.24 -3.93 1.19
CA GLY A 122 -9.68 -4.48 2.47
C GLY A 122 -10.98 -3.87 2.97
N GLU A 123 -11.60 -4.54 3.94
CA GLU A 123 -12.89 -4.14 4.51
C GLU A 123 -12.90 -2.72 5.09
N PRO A 124 -11.88 -2.26 5.87
CA PRO A 124 -11.86 -0.89 6.39
C PRO A 124 -11.88 0.16 5.28
N GLN A 125 -11.09 -0.01 4.23
CA GLN A 125 -11.06 0.91 3.09
C GLN A 125 -12.43 0.95 2.39
N LEU A 126 -13.00 -0.22 2.12
CA LEU A 126 -14.28 -0.34 1.43
C LEU A 126 -15.41 0.32 2.22
N LYS A 127 -15.56 -0.01 3.51
CA LYS A 127 -16.68 0.44 4.34
C LYS A 127 -16.55 1.87 4.85
N THR A 128 -15.33 2.39 5.07
CA THR A 128 -15.14 3.70 5.69
C THR A 128 -14.78 4.81 4.71
N LYS A 129 -14.36 4.47 3.48
CA LYS A 129 -13.91 5.45 2.48
C LYS A 129 -14.60 5.27 1.14
N THR A 130 -14.43 4.14 0.49
CA THR A 130 -14.88 3.93 -0.90
C THR A 130 -16.40 3.97 -1.01
N PHE A 131 -17.11 3.15 -0.26
CA PHE A 131 -18.57 3.07 -0.34
C PHE A 131 -19.28 4.33 0.20
N PRO A 132 -18.83 4.95 1.31
CA PRO A 132 -19.38 6.26 1.74
C PRO A 132 -19.20 7.37 0.71
N GLU A 133 -18.11 7.37 -0.07
CA GLU A 133 -17.94 8.36 -1.14
C GLU A 133 -18.98 8.16 -2.25
N ILE A 134 -19.23 6.90 -2.67
CA ILE A 134 -20.29 6.57 -3.63
C ILE A 134 -21.66 7.03 -3.09
N SER A 135 -21.98 6.71 -1.84
CA SER A 135 -23.22 7.11 -1.19
C SER A 135 -23.40 8.63 -1.16
N LYS A 136 -22.33 9.37 -0.86
CA LYS A 136 -22.30 10.83 -0.88
C LYS A 136 -22.65 11.38 -2.27
N TRP A 137 -22.02 10.86 -3.32
CA TRP A 137 -22.26 11.32 -4.68
C TRP A 137 -23.67 10.98 -5.17
N VAL A 138 -24.16 9.78 -4.93
CA VAL A 138 -25.54 9.40 -5.28
C VAL A 138 -26.55 10.31 -4.58
N SER A 139 -26.32 10.64 -3.29
CA SER A 139 -27.19 11.56 -2.53
C SER A 139 -27.25 12.98 -3.09
N MET A 140 -26.19 13.43 -3.79
CA MET A 140 -26.15 14.76 -4.42
C MET A 140 -26.79 14.81 -5.80
N GLY A 141 -27.10 13.67 -6.39
CA GLY A 141 -27.65 13.60 -7.73
C GLY A 141 -29.11 14.06 -7.80
N LEU A 142 -29.53 14.65 -8.93
CA LEU A 142 -30.90 15.06 -9.18
C LEU A 142 -31.92 13.92 -9.01
N ASN A 143 -31.51 12.70 -9.37
CA ASN A 143 -32.32 11.49 -9.28
C ASN A 143 -32.01 10.66 -8.02
N SER A 144 -31.43 11.25 -6.96
CA SER A 144 -31.10 10.54 -5.72
C SER A 144 -32.29 9.84 -5.08
N HIS A 145 -33.51 10.38 -5.23
CA HIS A 145 -34.76 9.81 -4.74
C HIS A 145 -35.21 8.53 -5.49
N TRP A 146 -34.53 8.16 -6.57
CA TRP A 146 -34.72 6.88 -7.24
C TRP A 146 -34.08 5.71 -6.46
N PHE A 147 -33.24 6.00 -5.47
CA PHE A 147 -32.43 5.00 -4.78
C PHE A 147 -32.55 5.10 -3.26
N ASP A 148 -32.60 3.93 -2.62
CA ASP A 148 -32.44 3.75 -1.18
C ASP A 148 -30.97 3.42 -0.89
N ILE A 149 -30.33 4.27 -0.07
CA ILE A 149 -28.91 4.17 0.27
C ILE A 149 -28.76 3.49 1.62
N ASN A 150 -28.13 2.30 1.63
CA ASN A 150 -27.79 1.54 2.82
C ASN A 150 -26.28 1.57 3.08
N ALA A 151 -25.83 1.04 4.21
CA ALA A 151 -24.41 1.03 4.59
C ALA A 151 -23.48 0.30 3.59
N THR A 152 -23.99 -0.72 2.88
CA THR A 152 -23.22 -1.58 1.96
C THR A 152 -23.90 -1.80 0.62
N SER A 153 -25.04 -1.17 0.37
CA SER A 153 -25.77 -1.27 -0.89
C SER A 153 -26.56 -0.02 -1.21
N ILE A 154 -26.72 0.26 -2.48
CA ILE A 154 -27.61 1.26 -3.03
C ILE A 154 -28.53 0.50 -3.97
N ILE A 155 -29.82 0.53 -3.70
CA ILE A 155 -30.86 -0.22 -4.43
C ILE A 155 -31.93 0.75 -4.95
N PRO A 156 -32.66 0.40 -6.01
CA PRO A 156 -33.77 1.25 -6.44
C PRO A 156 -34.83 1.38 -5.35
N ALA A 157 -35.31 2.58 -5.13
CA ALA A 157 -36.42 2.85 -4.22
C ALA A 157 -37.68 2.05 -4.61
N LYS A 158 -38.48 1.66 -3.64
CA LYS A 158 -39.62 0.77 -3.85
C LYS A 158 -40.56 1.25 -4.97
N TRP A 159 -40.95 2.53 -4.97
CA TRP A 159 -41.83 3.10 -5.99
C TRP A 159 -41.23 2.99 -7.40
N PHE A 160 -39.90 3.21 -7.52
CA PHE A 160 -39.21 3.21 -8.79
C PHE A 160 -39.00 1.77 -9.31
N SER A 161 -38.63 0.85 -8.42
CA SER A 161 -38.51 -0.57 -8.78
C SER A 161 -39.85 -1.20 -9.21
N GLU A 162 -40.97 -0.84 -8.52
CA GLU A 162 -42.31 -1.28 -8.89
C GLU A 162 -42.75 -0.73 -10.25
N LEU A 163 -42.42 0.54 -10.55
CA LEU A 163 -42.70 1.16 -11.85
C LEU A 163 -41.94 0.41 -12.97
N VAL A 164 -40.63 0.24 -12.79
CA VAL A 164 -39.78 -0.42 -13.79
C VAL A 164 -40.19 -1.88 -13.99
N GLN A 165 -40.49 -2.60 -12.92
CA GLN A 165 -40.95 -4.00 -13.01
C GLN A 165 -42.30 -4.09 -13.74
N LYS A 166 -43.25 -3.19 -13.43
CA LYS A 166 -44.58 -3.18 -14.04
C LYS A 166 -44.51 -2.85 -15.53
N ASP A 167 -43.78 -1.80 -15.90
CA ASP A 167 -43.84 -1.23 -17.25
C ASP A 167 -42.79 -1.85 -18.18
N LEU A 168 -41.57 -2.16 -17.68
CA LEU A 168 -40.47 -2.66 -18.47
C LEU A 168 -40.17 -4.15 -18.24
N LYS A 169 -40.84 -4.81 -17.29
CA LYS A 169 -40.66 -6.24 -16.93
C LYS A 169 -39.24 -6.59 -16.48
N ILE A 170 -38.51 -5.63 -15.92
CA ILE A 170 -37.17 -5.84 -15.38
C ILE A 170 -37.29 -6.27 -13.92
N ASP A 171 -36.62 -7.37 -13.54
CA ASP A 171 -36.57 -7.83 -12.15
C ASP A 171 -35.58 -6.95 -11.35
N PRO A 172 -36.03 -6.23 -10.31
CA PRO A 172 -35.14 -5.38 -9.53
C PRO A 172 -34.16 -6.13 -8.62
N LYS A 173 -34.27 -7.46 -8.53
CA LYS A 173 -33.42 -8.29 -7.65
C LYS A 173 -31.93 -8.13 -7.91
N TYR A 174 -31.54 -7.91 -9.15
CA TYR A 174 -30.14 -7.78 -9.56
C TYR A 174 -29.73 -6.31 -9.84
N TRP A 175 -30.58 -5.35 -9.50
CA TRP A 175 -30.34 -3.93 -9.75
C TRP A 175 -29.83 -3.23 -8.51
N TYR A 176 -28.50 -3.03 -8.44
CA TYR A 176 -27.86 -2.45 -7.26
C TYR A 176 -26.45 -1.95 -7.51
N ILE A 177 -25.94 -1.12 -6.59
CA ILE A 177 -24.52 -0.92 -6.30
C ILE A 177 -24.26 -1.61 -4.96
N ALA A 178 -23.31 -2.54 -4.89
CA ALA A 178 -23.02 -3.28 -3.67
C ALA A 178 -21.54 -3.26 -3.31
N ALA A 179 -21.24 -3.06 -2.04
CA ALA A 179 -19.91 -3.29 -1.48
C ALA A 179 -19.68 -4.79 -1.35
N GLN A 180 -18.66 -5.30 -2.02
CA GLN A 180 -18.33 -6.72 -2.02
C GLN A 180 -16.98 -6.96 -1.38
N LEU A 181 -16.98 -7.69 -0.27
CA LEU A 181 -15.76 -8.11 0.42
C LEU A 181 -15.19 -9.37 -0.23
N TRP A 182 -13.90 -9.56 -0.11
CA TRP A 182 -13.20 -10.74 -0.57
C TRP A 182 -12.41 -11.40 0.58
N SER A 183 -12.09 -12.68 0.42
CA SER A 183 -11.21 -13.45 1.29
C SER A 183 -10.19 -14.22 0.45
N GLU A 184 -8.94 -14.21 0.86
CA GLU A 184 -7.90 -15.03 0.22
C GLU A 184 -8.10 -16.53 0.47
N GLU A 185 -8.70 -16.88 1.62
CA GLU A 185 -8.99 -18.27 1.98
C GLU A 185 -10.16 -18.86 1.17
N ASN A 186 -11.10 -18.00 0.74
CA ASN A 186 -12.24 -18.40 -0.06
C ASN A 186 -12.50 -17.39 -1.20
N PRO A 187 -11.66 -17.36 -2.24
CA PRO A 187 -11.82 -16.43 -3.36
C PRO A 187 -13.12 -16.61 -4.13
N ASP A 188 -13.63 -17.85 -4.22
CA ASP A 188 -14.84 -18.18 -4.99
C ASP A 188 -16.10 -17.50 -4.44
N ALA A 189 -16.11 -17.17 -3.14
CA ALA A 189 -17.19 -16.37 -2.53
C ALA A 189 -17.29 -14.95 -3.11
N PHE A 190 -16.27 -14.49 -3.82
CA PHE A 190 -16.26 -13.19 -4.51
C PHE A 190 -17.00 -13.23 -5.86
N ALA A 191 -17.38 -14.41 -6.37
CA ALA A 191 -18.13 -14.52 -7.62
C ALA A 191 -19.44 -13.73 -7.52
N GLY A 192 -19.63 -12.81 -8.45
CA GLY A 192 -20.90 -12.09 -8.63
C GLY A 192 -21.93 -12.94 -9.39
N ALA A 193 -23.17 -12.46 -9.43
CA ALA A 193 -24.19 -13.03 -10.29
C ALA A 193 -24.06 -12.42 -11.70
N HIS A 194 -24.27 -13.23 -12.73
CA HIS A 194 -24.36 -12.75 -14.12
C HIS A 194 -25.56 -11.83 -14.30
N ASN A 195 -25.41 -10.75 -15.06
CA ASN A 195 -26.47 -9.78 -15.27
C ASN A 195 -26.57 -9.36 -16.74
N GLY A 196 -27.67 -9.72 -17.37
CA GLY A 196 -27.94 -9.42 -18.79
C GLY A 196 -28.30 -7.95 -19.08
N TYR A 197 -28.42 -7.09 -18.07
CA TYR A 197 -28.77 -5.67 -18.25
C TYR A 197 -27.56 -4.73 -18.19
N GLY A 198 -26.50 -5.13 -17.51
CA GLY A 198 -25.28 -4.37 -17.36
C GLY A 198 -24.48 -4.83 -16.15
N GLU A 199 -23.18 -4.92 -16.30
CA GLU A 199 -22.26 -5.43 -15.26
C GLU A 199 -21.07 -4.49 -15.10
N CYS A 200 -20.72 -4.14 -13.87
CA CYS A 200 -19.55 -3.33 -13.59
C CYS A 200 -18.83 -3.81 -12.32
N TYR A 201 -17.52 -4.02 -12.42
CA TYR A 201 -16.63 -4.11 -11.26
C TYR A 201 -15.80 -2.84 -11.10
N LEU A 202 -15.79 -2.30 -9.88
CA LEU A 202 -14.98 -1.17 -9.47
C LEU A 202 -14.00 -1.63 -8.38
N PHE A 203 -12.71 -1.69 -8.74
CA PHE A 203 -11.62 -2.10 -7.87
C PHE A 203 -10.86 -0.87 -7.38
N ASP A 204 -11.14 -0.41 -6.16
CA ASP A 204 -10.44 0.70 -5.51
C ASP A 204 -9.20 0.18 -4.78
N GLU A 205 -8.11 0.96 -4.81
CA GLU A 205 -6.79 0.56 -4.32
C GLU A 205 -6.37 -0.83 -4.85
N ALA A 206 -6.60 -1.02 -6.14
CA ALA A 206 -6.53 -2.29 -6.88
C ALA A 206 -5.15 -2.98 -6.78
N SER A 207 -4.06 -2.23 -6.53
CA SER A 207 -2.71 -2.80 -6.34
C SER A 207 -2.61 -3.72 -5.11
N GLY A 208 -3.52 -3.55 -4.14
CA GLY A 208 -3.59 -4.37 -2.93
C GLY A 208 -4.53 -5.58 -3.04
N ILE A 209 -5.27 -5.74 -4.14
CA ILE A 209 -6.23 -6.85 -4.29
C ILE A 209 -5.51 -8.10 -4.81
N PRO A 210 -5.60 -9.25 -4.10
CA PRO A 210 -4.92 -10.49 -4.46
C PRO A 210 -5.34 -11.06 -5.83
N LYS A 211 -4.39 -11.65 -6.55
CA LYS A 211 -4.62 -12.20 -7.90
C LYS A 211 -5.78 -13.21 -8.00
N PRO A 212 -6.02 -14.12 -7.04
CA PRO A 212 -7.17 -15.01 -7.08
C PRO A 212 -8.52 -14.29 -7.22
N ILE A 213 -8.66 -13.12 -6.56
CA ILE A 213 -9.89 -12.30 -6.64
C ILE A 213 -10.11 -11.77 -8.06
N TRP A 214 -9.05 -11.32 -8.74
CA TRP A 214 -9.10 -10.89 -10.13
C TRP A 214 -9.51 -12.04 -11.06
N THR A 215 -9.03 -13.25 -10.79
CA THR A 215 -9.38 -14.45 -11.58
C THR A 215 -10.87 -14.78 -11.46
N VAL A 216 -11.41 -14.73 -10.25
CA VAL A 216 -12.83 -14.97 -10.00
C VAL A 216 -13.70 -13.88 -10.63
N ALA A 217 -13.30 -12.60 -10.47
CA ALA A 217 -14.01 -11.47 -11.07
C ALA A 217 -14.11 -11.58 -12.60
N GLN A 218 -13.06 -12.09 -13.26
CA GLN A 218 -13.07 -12.28 -14.72
C GLN A 218 -14.15 -13.25 -15.16
N GLY A 219 -14.48 -14.27 -14.35
CA GLY A 219 -15.48 -15.29 -14.65
C GLY A 219 -16.91 -14.77 -14.69
N VAL A 220 -17.19 -13.58 -14.13
CA VAL A 220 -18.54 -12.99 -14.11
C VAL A 220 -18.96 -12.45 -15.49
N PHE A 221 -18.04 -11.93 -16.28
CA PHE A 221 -18.33 -11.25 -17.55
C PHE A 221 -18.56 -12.20 -18.74
N THR A 222 -19.52 -13.11 -18.61
CA THR A 222 -19.84 -14.09 -19.66
C THR A 222 -21.01 -13.71 -20.55
N GLU A 223 -21.82 -12.71 -20.13
CA GLU A 223 -22.97 -12.26 -20.89
C GLU A 223 -22.57 -11.51 -22.17
N GLN A 224 -23.30 -11.73 -23.27
CA GLN A 224 -23.05 -11.09 -24.57
C GLN A 224 -23.79 -9.74 -24.69
N ILE A 225 -23.44 -8.79 -23.80
CA ILE A 225 -24.01 -7.44 -23.75
C ILE A 225 -22.93 -6.38 -23.97
N VAL A 226 -23.34 -5.16 -24.35
CA VAL A 226 -22.42 -4.02 -24.52
C VAL A 226 -21.87 -3.56 -23.16
N ASP A 227 -22.77 -3.44 -22.19
CA ASP A 227 -22.51 -2.75 -20.91
C ASP A 227 -21.79 -3.69 -19.92
N ARG A 228 -20.50 -3.97 -20.19
CA ARG A 228 -19.59 -4.74 -19.34
C ARG A 228 -18.34 -3.92 -19.05
N TYR A 229 -18.17 -3.54 -17.78
CA TYR A 229 -17.12 -2.61 -17.37
C TYR A 229 -16.30 -3.19 -16.22
N TRP A 230 -14.99 -3.10 -16.32
CA TRP A 230 -14.08 -3.41 -15.22
C TRP A 230 -13.05 -2.31 -15.07
N LEU A 231 -13.17 -1.53 -14.00
CA LEU A 231 -12.28 -0.41 -13.71
C LEU A 231 -11.46 -0.72 -12.46
N ALA A 232 -10.16 -0.51 -12.54
CA ALA A 232 -9.20 -0.78 -11.48
C ALA A 232 -8.31 0.45 -11.28
N PHE A 233 -8.51 1.17 -10.17
CA PHE A 233 -7.76 2.39 -9.87
C PHE A 233 -6.91 2.19 -8.62
N SER A 234 -5.67 2.69 -8.65
CA SER A 234 -4.77 2.59 -7.51
C SER A 234 -3.61 3.56 -7.59
N ASN A 235 -3.01 3.83 -6.43
CA ASN A 235 -1.61 4.18 -6.40
C ASN A 235 -0.81 2.91 -6.71
N PRO A 236 0.17 2.93 -7.62
CA PRO A 236 0.86 1.73 -8.10
C PRO A 236 1.96 1.30 -7.12
N ARG A 237 1.57 0.76 -5.96
CA ARG A 237 2.47 0.48 -4.84
C ARG A 237 3.31 -0.79 -4.99
N ARG A 238 3.01 -1.66 -5.98
CA ARG A 238 3.63 -2.97 -6.12
C ARG A 238 4.05 -3.21 -7.57
N ASN A 239 5.24 -3.80 -7.75
CA ASN A 239 5.78 -4.25 -9.04
C ASN A 239 5.37 -5.69 -9.37
N ASP A 240 4.35 -6.19 -8.71
CA ASP A 240 3.78 -7.52 -8.90
C ASP A 240 2.25 -7.48 -8.80
N GLY A 241 1.63 -8.65 -8.99
CA GLY A 241 0.19 -8.81 -8.87
C GLY A 241 -0.59 -8.39 -10.11
N ALA A 242 -1.91 -8.59 -10.05
CA ALA A 242 -2.77 -8.44 -11.22
C ALA A 242 -2.87 -6.99 -11.71
N PHE A 243 -2.86 -6.00 -10.80
CA PHE A 243 -2.87 -4.60 -11.20
C PHE A 243 -1.61 -4.20 -11.98
N PHE A 244 -0.43 -4.64 -11.54
CA PHE A 244 0.82 -4.45 -12.27
C PHE A 244 0.77 -5.14 -13.64
N GLU A 245 0.24 -6.37 -13.69
CA GLU A 245 0.08 -7.12 -14.95
C GLU A 245 -0.80 -6.40 -15.98
N CYS A 246 -1.78 -5.57 -15.55
CA CYS A 246 -2.59 -4.76 -16.48
C CYS A 246 -1.74 -3.78 -17.30
N PHE A 247 -0.66 -3.25 -16.74
CA PHE A 247 0.26 -2.32 -17.41
C PHE A 247 1.39 -3.00 -18.18
N HIS A 248 1.59 -4.31 -17.98
CA HIS A 248 2.69 -5.09 -18.55
C HIS A 248 2.18 -6.28 -19.37
N LYS A 249 2.07 -7.45 -18.76
CA LYS A 249 1.74 -8.70 -19.43
C LYS A 249 0.37 -8.72 -20.12
N ASN A 250 -0.62 -8.03 -19.55
CA ASN A 250 -2.00 -7.99 -20.02
C ASN A 250 -2.38 -6.64 -20.65
N ARG A 251 -1.38 -5.83 -21.05
CA ARG A 251 -1.60 -4.49 -21.57
C ARG A 251 -2.46 -4.45 -22.85
N ASP A 252 -2.44 -5.50 -23.62
CA ASP A 252 -3.26 -5.67 -24.82
C ASP A 252 -4.76 -5.76 -24.53
N ARG A 253 -5.13 -6.14 -23.31
CA ARG A 253 -6.51 -6.32 -22.84
C ARG A 253 -7.02 -5.18 -21.98
N TRP A 254 -6.15 -4.27 -21.53
CA TRP A 254 -6.46 -3.19 -20.62
C TRP A 254 -6.11 -1.83 -21.22
N ARG A 255 -7.04 -0.90 -21.15
CA ARG A 255 -6.74 0.52 -21.31
C ARG A 255 -5.98 0.99 -20.08
N THR A 256 -4.78 1.52 -20.25
CA THR A 256 -3.94 1.88 -19.10
C THR A 256 -3.56 3.35 -19.14
N ARG A 257 -3.60 4.00 -17.98
CA ARG A 257 -3.15 5.39 -17.81
C ARG A 257 -2.28 5.54 -16.59
N HIS A 258 -1.26 6.39 -16.71
CA HIS A 258 -0.52 6.93 -15.58
C HIS A 258 -0.89 8.40 -15.42
N ILE A 259 -1.25 8.81 -14.20
CA ILE A 259 -1.65 10.19 -13.91
C ILE A 259 -0.72 10.76 -12.84
N ASP A 260 0.11 11.71 -13.25
CA ASP A 260 0.91 12.51 -12.33
C ASP A 260 -0.02 13.49 -11.59
N ALA A 261 -0.07 13.37 -10.27
CA ALA A 261 -0.97 14.18 -9.45
C ALA A 261 -0.71 15.69 -9.58
N ARG A 262 0.52 16.08 -9.89
CA ARG A 262 0.89 17.50 -10.08
C ARG A 262 0.22 18.14 -11.30
N THR A 263 -0.17 17.33 -12.28
CA THR A 263 -0.85 17.80 -13.51
C THR A 263 -2.35 17.95 -13.35
N VAL A 264 -2.90 17.57 -12.21
CA VAL A 264 -4.34 17.56 -11.94
C VAL A 264 -4.76 18.90 -11.34
N GLU A 265 -5.87 19.45 -11.82
CA GLU A 265 -6.42 20.72 -11.36
C GLU A 265 -6.97 20.63 -9.94
N GLY A 266 -6.84 21.71 -9.16
CA GLY A 266 -7.45 21.84 -7.84
C GLY A 266 -6.86 20.89 -6.79
N VAL A 267 -5.62 20.47 -6.96
CA VAL A 267 -4.86 19.71 -5.96
C VAL A 267 -3.86 20.61 -5.21
N ALA A 268 -3.54 20.26 -3.98
CA ALA A 268 -2.55 20.96 -3.17
C ALA A 268 -1.12 20.61 -3.63
N GLN A 269 -0.50 21.50 -4.40
CA GLN A 269 0.83 21.27 -4.99
C GLN A 269 1.96 21.19 -3.95
N ASP A 270 1.83 21.91 -2.84
CA ASP A 270 2.77 21.91 -1.72
C ASP A 270 2.94 20.52 -1.08
N VAL A 271 1.88 19.73 -1.00
CA VAL A 271 1.93 18.35 -0.51
C VAL A 271 2.85 17.47 -1.37
N TYR A 272 2.76 17.60 -2.69
CA TYR A 272 3.60 16.81 -3.60
C TYR A 272 5.05 17.29 -3.60
N GLN A 273 5.26 18.59 -3.47
CA GLN A 273 6.61 19.15 -3.34
C GLN A 273 7.28 18.68 -2.05
N SER A 274 6.55 18.64 -0.93
CA SER A 274 7.08 18.12 0.33
C SER A 274 7.50 16.65 0.21
N ILE A 275 6.69 15.80 -0.41
CA ILE A 275 7.06 14.39 -0.64
C ILE A 275 8.35 14.28 -1.46
N ILE A 276 8.46 15.09 -2.54
CA ILE A 276 9.65 15.09 -3.40
C ILE A 276 10.89 15.61 -2.66
N GLN A 277 10.74 16.63 -1.81
CA GLN A 277 11.85 17.17 -1.02
C GLN A 277 12.32 16.21 0.06
N GLU A 278 11.38 15.54 0.75
CA GLU A 278 11.67 14.60 1.83
C GLU A 278 12.34 13.32 1.32
N HIS A 279 11.85 12.76 0.21
CA HIS A 279 12.27 11.44 -0.26
C HIS A 279 13.17 11.48 -1.51
N GLY A 280 13.22 12.61 -2.20
CA GLY A 280 13.93 12.76 -3.48
C GLY A 280 13.05 12.51 -4.71
N PRO A 281 13.36 13.16 -5.85
CA PRO A 281 12.52 13.10 -7.07
C PRO A 281 12.51 11.71 -7.73
N GLU A 282 13.53 10.89 -7.53
CA GLU A 282 13.64 9.54 -8.11
C GLU A 282 13.25 8.43 -7.12
N SER A 283 12.79 8.80 -5.91
CA SER A 283 12.37 7.84 -4.90
C SER A 283 11.11 7.09 -5.29
N ASP A 284 10.93 5.91 -4.73
CA ASP A 284 9.71 5.12 -4.94
C ASP A 284 8.49 5.81 -4.33
N GLU A 285 8.67 6.56 -3.25
CA GLU A 285 7.64 7.39 -2.63
C GLU A 285 7.15 8.47 -3.62
N ALA A 286 8.05 9.22 -4.25
CA ALA A 286 7.69 10.22 -5.26
C ALA A 286 7.05 9.57 -6.49
N ARG A 287 7.58 8.43 -6.95
CA ARG A 287 7.01 7.69 -8.09
C ARG A 287 5.58 7.26 -7.83
N VAL A 288 5.32 6.63 -6.69
CA VAL A 288 4.01 6.07 -6.34
C VAL A 288 3.01 7.16 -5.94
N GLU A 289 3.41 8.03 -5.00
CA GLU A 289 2.47 8.95 -4.36
C GLU A 289 2.26 10.25 -5.17
N VAL A 290 3.21 10.61 -6.03
CA VAL A 290 3.15 11.84 -6.83
C VAL A 290 2.95 11.54 -8.30
N TYR A 291 3.86 10.75 -8.91
CA TYR A 291 3.87 10.58 -10.38
C TYR A 291 2.92 9.49 -10.87
N GLY A 292 2.33 8.69 -9.99
CA GLY A 292 1.47 7.57 -10.38
C GLY A 292 2.21 6.51 -11.19
N GLN A 293 3.50 6.36 -10.95
CA GLN A 293 4.37 5.38 -11.59
C GLN A 293 4.67 4.24 -10.64
N PHE A 294 4.84 3.04 -11.17
CA PHE A 294 5.32 1.90 -10.40
C PHE A 294 6.71 2.19 -9.83
N PRO A 295 7.04 1.64 -8.65
CA PRO A 295 8.38 1.75 -8.09
C PRO A 295 9.45 1.34 -9.10
N ASN A 296 10.64 1.93 -8.99
CA ASN A 296 11.73 1.54 -9.85
C ASN A 296 12.13 0.12 -9.53
N GLN A 297 11.87 -0.72 -10.51
CA GLN A 297 12.48 -2.02 -10.75
C GLN A 297 12.68 -2.97 -9.60
N ALA A 298 12.22 -4.19 -9.85
CA ALA A 298 12.76 -5.46 -9.36
C ALA A 298 13.17 -5.52 -7.88
N ASN A 299 13.02 -4.45 -7.16
CA ASN A 299 13.49 -4.27 -5.83
C ASN A 299 12.39 -3.70 -4.95
N ASN A 300 11.54 -4.60 -4.45
CA ASN A 300 11.10 -4.49 -3.08
C ASN A 300 12.32 -4.61 -2.13
N GLN A 301 13.53 -4.41 -2.67
CA GLN A 301 14.75 -4.36 -1.88
C GLN A 301 14.61 -3.27 -0.85
N PHE A 302 14.73 -3.66 0.39
CA PHE A 302 14.59 -2.69 1.46
C PHE A 302 15.73 -1.68 1.48
N ILE A 303 16.96 -2.14 1.24
CA ILE A 303 18.17 -1.31 1.10
C ILE A 303 18.69 -1.48 -0.32
N SER A 304 18.80 -0.37 -1.06
CA SER A 304 19.27 -0.40 -2.43
C SER A 304 20.75 -0.75 -2.54
N HIS A 305 21.14 -1.33 -3.67
CA HIS A 305 22.55 -1.64 -3.94
C HIS A 305 23.42 -0.37 -3.93
N SER A 306 22.91 0.74 -4.46
CA SER A 306 23.60 2.04 -4.46
C SER A 306 23.86 2.57 -3.04
N LEU A 307 22.89 2.46 -2.13
CA LEU A 307 23.07 2.89 -0.74
C LEU A 307 24.10 2.03 -0.02
N SER A 308 24.03 0.70 -0.18
CA SER A 308 25.00 -0.23 0.39
C SER A 308 26.42 0.03 -0.12
N GLN A 309 26.56 0.27 -1.42
CA GLN A 309 27.85 0.59 -2.05
C GLN A 309 28.40 1.94 -1.55
N ALA A 310 27.57 2.99 -1.52
CA ALA A 310 27.98 4.31 -1.01
C ALA A 310 28.43 4.25 0.47
N ALA A 311 27.75 3.45 1.30
CA ALA A 311 28.14 3.27 2.70
C ALA A 311 29.46 2.47 2.82
N ALA A 312 29.73 1.52 1.91
CA ALA A 312 30.98 0.78 1.86
C ALA A 312 32.17 1.63 1.35
N GLU A 313 31.94 2.61 0.51
CA GLU A 313 32.97 3.50 -0.04
C GLU A 313 33.27 4.70 0.88
N ARG A 314 32.36 5.02 1.81
CA ARG A 314 32.48 6.20 2.68
C ARG A 314 33.66 6.04 3.63
N GLU A 315 34.39 7.13 3.83
CA GLU A 315 35.47 7.20 4.82
C GLU A 315 34.96 6.97 6.24
N SER A 316 35.79 6.28 7.03
CA SER A 316 35.50 6.01 8.43
C SER A 316 35.57 7.29 9.24
N SER A 317 34.53 7.59 10.01
CA SER A 317 34.47 8.73 10.92
C SER A 317 34.16 8.26 12.34
N LEU A 318 35.21 8.09 13.14
CA LEU A 318 35.07 7.71 14.53
C LEU A 318 34.61 8.89 15.37
N ASP A 319 33.47 8.76 16.01
CA ASP A 319 33.03 9.64 17.09
C ASP A 319 33.58 9.13 18.43
N PRO A 320 34.54 9.85 19.06
CA PRO A 320 35.09 9.42 20.34
C PRO A 320 34.06 9.40 21.47
N GLY A 321 32.99 10.19 21.36
CA GLY A 321 31.90 10.26 22.33
C GLY A 321 30.86 9.17 22.20
N ALA A 322 30.71 8.55 21.04
CA ALA A 322 29.71 7.53 20.81
C ALA A 322 30.01 6.21 21.54
N PRO A 323 28.99 5.47 22.01
CA PRO A 323 29.16 4.15 22.58
C PRO A 323 29.60 3.14 21.49
N LEU A 324 30.45 2.18 21.87
CA LEU A 324 30.75 1.02 21.05
C LEU A 324 29.73 -0.09 21.31
N LEU A 325 28.95 -0.43 20.30
CA LEU A 325 27.90 -1.41 20.35
C LEU A 325 28.33 -2.69 19.60
N MET A 326 27.90 -3.85 20.11
CA MET A 326 28.13 -5.14 19.50
C MET A 326 26.78 -5.82 19.26
N GLY A 327 26.45 -6.11 18.00
CA GLY A 327 25.32 -6.94 17.60
C GLY A 327 25.78 -8.38 17.39
N VAL A 328 25.04 -9.34 17.94
CA VAL A 328 25.39 -10.76 17.92
C VAL A 328 24.22 -11.54 17.33
N ASP A 329 24.39 -12.01 16.08
CA ASP A 329 23.48 -12.99 15.47
C ASP A 329 24.02 -14.39 15.68
N VAL A 330 23.21 -15.26 16.27
CA VAL A 330 23.61 -16.61 16.69
C VAL A 330 22.92 -17.65 15.84
N ALA A 331 23.73 -18.47 15.18
CA ALA A 331 23.25 -19.52 14.30
C ALA A 331 22.84 -20.81 15.02
N ARG A 332 21.84 -21.50 14.44
CA ARG A 332 21.48 -22.88 14.79
C ARG A 332 22.20 -23.86 13.88
N GLY A 333 23.22 -24.54 14.40
CA GLY A 333 23.82 -25.70 13.75
C GLY A 333 25.00 -25.36 12.82
N GLU A 334 25.41 -26.35 12.03
CA GLU A 334 26.67 -26.30 11.25
C GLU A 334 26.58 -25.52 9.94
N ARG A 335 25.38 -25.15 9.50
CA ARG A 335 25.16 -24.48 8.19
C ARG A 335 25.33 -22.96 8.26
N ASP A 336 24.81 -22.33 9.30
CA ASP A 336 24.83 -20.89 9.46
C ASP A 336 26.01 -20.43 10.33
N SER A 337 26.40 -19.16 10.24
CA SER A 337 27.55 -18.61 10.97
C SER A 337 27.08 -17.70 12.11
N ASN A 338 27.73 -17.78 13.25
CA ASN A 338 27.64 -16.74 14.28
C ASN A 338 28.35 -15.48 13.76
N VAL A 339 27.71 -14.33 13.92
CA VAL A 339 28.24 -13.04 13.46
C VAL A 339 28.27 -12.03 14.61
N PHE A 340 29.40 -11.36 14.79
CA PHE A 340 29.54 -10.21 15.69
C PHE A 340 29.83 -8.96 14.88
N ALA A 341 28.87 -8.04 14.83
CA ALA A 341 28.99 -6.76 14.19
C ALA A 341 29.28 -5.66 15.22
N PHE A 342 30.14 -4.71 14.88
CA PHE A 342 30.48 -3.60 15.76
C PHE A 342 30.10 -2.27 15.15
N ARG A 343 29.48 -1.38 15.94
CA ARG A 343 29.13 -0.02 15.53
C ARG A 343 29.47 0.99 16.60
N LYS A 344 30.13 2.08 16.21
CA LYS A 344 30.43 3.22 17.06
C LYS A 344 30.01 4.52 16.38
N GLY A 345 28.89 5.11 16.79
CA GLY A 345 28.32 6.25 16.10
C GLY A 345 28.02 5.93 14.63
N ARG A 346 28.63 6.66 13.71
CA ARG A 346 28.51 6.46 12.25
C ARG A 346 29.51 5.45 11.66
N ASP A 347 30.30 4.79 12.46
CA ASP A 347 31.36 3.88 12.03
C ASP A 347 31.04 2.42 12.43
N ALA A 348 30.90 1.55 11.43
CA ALA A 348 30.85 0.10 11.62
C ALA A 348 32.01 -0.64 10.91
N ARG A 349 33.01 0.09 10.42
CA ARG A 349 34.16 -0.45 9.67
C ARG A 349 35.41 -0.63 10.53
N THR A 350 35.73 0.32 11.39
CA THR A 350 37.01 0.37 12.12
C THR A 350 37.23 -0.85 13.00
N TYR A 351 36.18 -1.40 13.57
CA TYR A 351 36.27 -2.63 14.38
C TYR A 351 35.98 -3.84 13.50
N PRO A 352 36.99 -4.75 13.25
CA PRO A 352 36.77 -5.92 12.41
C PRO A 352 35.65 -6.81 12.95
N TRP A 353 34.73 -7.20 12.09
CA TRP A 353 33.64 -8.10 12.45
C TRP A 353 34.16 -9.53 12.62
N VAL A 354 33.48 -10.30 13.45
CA VAL A 354 33.84 -11.70 13.72
C VAL A 354 32.79 -12.60 13.12
N ARG A 355 33.21 -13.59 12.34
CA ARG A 355 32.33 -14.59 11.76
C ARG A 355 32.93 -15.97 11.96
N PHE A 356 32.17 -16.92 12.52
CA PHE A 356 32.61 -18.28 12.76
C PHE A 356 31.46 -19.26 12.89
N LYS A 357 31.73 -20.53 12.68
CA LYS A 357 30.77 -21.62 12.87
C LYS A 357 31.02 -22.26 14.23
N CYS A 358 30.02 -22.31 15.09
CA CYS A 358 30.05 -23.00 16.37
C CYS A 358 28.62 -23.24 16.85
N SER A 359 28.29 -24.46 17.22
CA SER A 359 26.99 -24.82 17.82
C SER A 359 27.02 -24.82 19.35
N ASP A 360 28.20 -24.75 19.97
CA ASP A 360 28.34 -24.68 21.43
C ASP A 360 28.16 -23.24 21.92
N MET A 361 27.09 -23.03 22.70
CA MET A 361 26.76 -21.72 23.24
C MET A 361 27.76 -21.22 24.28
N THR A 362 28.42 -22.13 25.00
CA THR A 362 29.45 -21.75 26.00
C THR A 362 30.69 -21.21 25.32
N VAL A 363 31.09 -21.83 24.22
CA VAL A 363 32.21 -21.36 23.38
C VAL A 363 31.85 -20.02 22.74
N THR A 364 30.62 -19.89 22.23
CA THR A 364 30.15 -18.65 21.64
C THR A 364 30.10 -17.53 22.68
N ALA A 365 29.57 -17.79 23.90
CA ALA A 365 29.55 -16.84 25.00
C ALA A 365 30.96 -16.38 25.40
N SER A 366 31.93 -17.32 25.47
CA SER A 366 33.31 -16.99 25.80
C SER A 366 33.94 -16.06 24.75
N ARG A 367 33.68 -16.29 23.48
CA ARG A 367 34.13 -15.39 22.39
C ARG A 367 33.49 -14.02 22.46
N VAL A 368 32.16 -13.96 22.68
CA VAL A 368 31.45 -12.66 22.88
C VAL A 368 32.08 -11.90 24.05
N ALA A 369 32.31 -12.56 25.16
CA ALA A 369 32.93 -11.96 26.36
C ALA A 369 34.37 -11.46 26.11
N GLU A 370 35.16 -12.24 25.40
CA GLU A 370 36.52 -11.87 25.00
C GLU A 370 36.55 -10.62 24.11
N GLU A 371 35.73 -10.61 23.05
CA GLU A 371 35.63 -9.47 22.13
C GLU A 371 35.08 -8.22 22.83
N ALA A 372 34.04 -8.39 23.66
CA ALA A 372 33.44 -7.29 24.41
C ALA A 372 34.42 -6.69 25.42
N THR A 373 35.22 -7.51 26.08
CA THR A 373 36.22 -7.05 27.05
C THR A 373 37.40 -6.37 26.35
N THR A 374 37.95 -7.00 25.34
CA THR A 374 39.15 -6.53 24.60
C THR A 374 38.86 -5.17 23.93
N ARG A 375 37.69 -5.04 23.29
CA ARG A 375 37.30 -3.81 22.57
C ARG A 375 36.58 -2.81 23.45
N LYS A 376 36.29 -3.16 24.70
CA LYS A 376 35.58 -2.30 25.67
C LYS A 376 34.19 -1.90 25.15
N VAL A 377 33.40 -2.88 24.73
CA VAL A 377 32.03 -2.72 24.24
C VAL A 377 31.12 -2.14 25.36
N ASP A 378 30.30 -1.15 25.03
CA ASP A 378 29.40 -0.50 25.99
C ASP A 378 28.08 -1.28 26.17
N ALA A 379 27.60 -1.96 25.12
CA ALA A 379 26.43 -2.87 25.20
C ALA A 379 26.50 -3.94 24.13
N ILE A 380 25.97 -5.12 24.45
CA ILE A 380 25.85 -6.29 23.58
C ILE A 380 24.37 -6.52 23.27
N PHE A 381 24.02 -6.60 22.00
CA PHE A 381 22.67 -6.90 21.53
C PHE A 381 22.66 -8.33 20.98
N VAL A 382 21.75 -9.15 21.49
CA VAL A 382 21.64 -10.58 21.12
C VAL A 382 20.21 -10.88 20.70
N ASP A 383 20.01 -11.61 19.58
CA ASP A 383 18.69 -12.10 19.23
C ASP A 383 18.20 -13.10 20.27
N GLY A 384 17.16 -12.74 21.00
CA GLY A 384 16.53 -13.56 22.06
C GLY A 384 15.65 -14.68 21.52
N ASN A 385 15.36 -14.69 20.21
CA ASN A 385 14.50 -15.71 19.63
C ASN A 385 15.24 -17.03 19.49
N GLY A 386 14.74 -18.05 20.17
CA GLY A 386 15.20 -19.42 20.02
C GLY A 386 16.56 -19.71 20.68
N VAL A 387 17.67 -19.82 19.95
CA VAL A 387 18.99 -20.24 20.51
C VAL A 387 19.75 -19.14 21.24
N GLY A 388 19.42 -17.88 21.02
CA GLY A 388 20.11 -16.77 21.68
C GLY A 388 19.76 -16.58 23.14
N GLY A 389 18.62 -17.07 23.62
CA GLY A 389 18.21 -16.97 25.02
C GLY A 389 19.26 -17.51 26.00
N PRO A 390 19.73 -18.75 25.88
CA PRO A 390 20.83 -19.28 26.70
C PRO A 390 22.11 -18.44 26.68
N LEU A 391 22.46 -17.87 25.53
CA LEU A 391 23.62 -16.98 25.41
C LEU A 391 23.42 -15.70 26.24
N VAL A 392 22.23 -15.12 26.19
CA VAL A 392 21.85 -13.94 27.00
C VAL A 392 22.01 -14.24 28.49
N ASP A 393 21.54 -15.40 28.96
CA ASP A 393 21.61 -15.80 30.37
C ASP A 393 23.06 -15.99 30.83
N ILE A 394 23.89 -16.65 30.02
CA ILE A 394 25.32 -16.85 30.31
C ILE A 394 26.01 -15.49 30.44
N LEU A 395 25.85 -14.61 29.45
CA LEU A 395 26.52 -13.30 29.44
C LEU A 395 26.05 -12.40 30.61
N ARG A 396 24.76 -12.45 30.96
CA ARG A 396 24.20 -11.73 32.12
C ARG A 396 24.79 -12.28 33.42
N SER A 397 24.96 -13.61 33.54
CA SER A 397 25.62 -14.20 34.71
C SER A 397 27.05 -13.72 34.88
N TRP A 398 27.76 -13.44 33.79
CA TRP A 398 29.11 -12.90 33.76
C TRP A 398 29.14 -11.35 33.89
N LYS A 399 27.98 -10.72 34.17
CA LYS A 399 27.83 -9.29 34.41
C LYS A 399 28.08 -8.39 33.19
N PHE A 400 27.93 -8.91 31.98
CA PHE A 400 27.93 -8.06 30.79
C PHE A 400 26.58 -7.32 30.66
N ARG A 401 26.64 -6.11 30.05
CA ARG A 401 25.43 -5.36 29.69
C ARG A 401 24.85 -5.94 28.41
N VAL A 402 23.88 -6.80 28.54
CA VAL A 402 23.23 -7.51 27.41
C VAL A 402 21.82 -7.03 27.24
N VAL A 403 21.51 -6.60 26.02
CA VAL A 403 20.17 -6.27 25.53
C VAL A 403 19.67 -7.47 24.72
N GLU A 404 18.65 -8.10 25.22
CA GLU A 404 17.94 -9.15 24.51
C GLU A 404 16.98 -8.52 23.50
N VAL A 405 17.15 -8.85 22.22
CA VAL A 405 16.35 -8.32 21.12
C VAL A 405 15.35 -9.37 20.67
N GLN A 406 14.08 -9.02 20.67
CA GLN A 406 13.02 -9.87 20.13
C GLN A 406 12.55 -9.32 18.77
N ALA A 407 13.02 -9.90 17.69
CA ALA A 407 12.75 -9.45 16.33
C ALA A 407 11.26 -9.38 15.98
N GLY A 408 10.45 -10.29 16.51
CA GLY A 408 8.99 -10.32 16.37
C GLY A 408 8.22 -9.40 17.33
N GLY A 409 8.90 -8.76 18.30
CA GLY A 409 8.29 -7.89 19.30
C GLY A 409 7.71 -6.58 18.72
N SER A 410 7.02 -5.82 19.58
CA SER A 410 6.45 -4.53 19.21
C SER A 410 7.54 -3.51 18.89
N PRO A 411 7.43 -2.73 17.81
CA PRO A 411 8.31 -1.62 17.53
C PRO A 411 8.03 -0.43 18.46
N ASN A 412 8.96 0.51 18.57
CA ASN A 412 8.72 1.77 19.27
C ASN A 412 7.85 2.71 18.40
N GLU A 413 8.08 2.72 17.07
CA GLU A 413 7.29 3.47 16.10
C GLU A 413 6.15 2.60 15.55
N GLU A 414 5.15 2.32 16.38
CA GLU A 414 4.03 1.43 16.05
C GLU A 414 3.21 1.86 14.83
N ASN A 415 3.20 3.15 14.51
CA ASN A 415 2.48 3.67 13.34
C ASN A 415 3.21 3.39 12.01
N LYS A 416 4.52 3.16 12.03
CA LYS A 416 5.37 3.02 10.85
C LYS A 416 5.73 1.55 10.56
N TYR A 417 6.07 0.79 11.60
CA TYR A 417 6.60 -0.56 11.47
C TYR A 417 5.66 -1.63 12.05
N LYS A 418 5.65 -2.80 11.43
CA LYS A 418 4.84 -3.95 11.88
C LYS A 418 5.43 -4.64 13.11
N ASN A 419 6.75 -4.78 13.15
CA ASN A 419 7.48 -5.46 14.21
C ASN A 419 8.86 -4.83 14.44
N LYS A 420 9.54 -5.27 15.48
CA LYS A 420 10.86 -4.76 15.89
C LYS A 420 11.95 -4.97 14.83
N ARG A 421 11.92 -6.08 14.08
CA ARG A 421 12.87 -6.32 12.98
C ARG A 421 12.75 -5.27 11.89
N ALA A 422 11.51 -4.96 11.47
CA ALA A 422 11.29 -3.92 10.46
C ALA A 422 11.75 -2.53 10.94
N GLU A 423 11.55 -2.20 12.21
CA GLU A 423 12.04 -0.96 12.81
C GLU A 423 13.57 -0.89 12.83
N MET A 424 14.25 -1.93 13.33
CA MET A 424 15.71 -1.97 13.38
C MET A 424 16.34 -1.81 11.99
N TRP A 425 15.78 -2.48 11.00
CA TRP A 425 16.22 -2.36 9.62
C TRP A 425 15.92 -0.97 9.03
N GLY A 426 14.79 -0.37 9.40
CA GLY A 426 14.44 1.00 9.01
C GLY A 426 15.45 2.02 9.53
N LEU A 427 15.76 1.95 10.82
CA LEU A 427 16.76 2.81 11.46
C LEU A 427 18.16 2.56 10.89
N MET A 428 18.52 1.31 10.59
CA MET A 428 19.77 0.98 9.90
C MET A 428 19.81 1.58 8.49
N LYS A 429 18.73 1.52 7.72
CA LYS A 429 18.63 2.13 6.38
C LYS A 429 18.85 3.64 6.45
N GLU A 430 18.21 4.33 7.39
CA GLU A 430 18.41 5.76 7.64
C GLU A 430 19.87 6.06 8.02
N TRP A 431 20.43 5.27 8.95
CA TRP A 431 21.82 5.40 9.37
C TRP A 431 22.82 5.21 8.23
N LEU A 432 22.58 4.29 7.29
CA LEU A 432 23.44 4.03 6.12
C LEU A 432 23.59 5.25 5.20
N GLN A 433 22.69 6.23 5.26
CA GLN A 433 22.84 7.48 4.50
C GLN A 433 24.13 8.23 4.89
N LEU A 434 24.56 8.14 6.13
CA LEU A 434 25.73 8.84 6.68
C LEU A 434 26.76 7.90 7.32
N GLY A 435 26.41 6.65 7.59
CA GLY A 435 27.27 5.65 8.21
C GLY A 435 28.19 4.97 7.22
N CYS A 436 29.32 4.43 7.71
CA CYS A 436 30.22 3.59 6.92
C CYS A 436 30.23 2.14 7.40
N ILE A 437 30.32 1.21 6.46
CA ILE A 437 30.32 -0.23 6.68
C ILE A 437 31.58 -0.88 6.08
N PRO A 438 31.96 -2.11 6.49
CA PRO A 438 32.98 -2.88 5.81
C PRO A 438 32.66 -3.07 4.32
N ASP A 439 33.67 -3.00 3.47
CA ASP A 439 33.56 -3.39 2.06
C ASP A 439 33.63 -4.91 1.92
N ASP A 440 32.56 -5.57 2.38
CA ASP A 440 32.42 -7.03 2.38
C ASP A 440 31.29 -7.45 1.43
N PRO A 441 31.57 -8.33 0.44
CA PRO A 441 30.55 -8.77 -0.52
C PRO A 441 29.37 -9.52 0.13
N THR A 442 29.59 -10.26 1.23
CA THR A 442 28.54 -10.96 1.95
C THR A 442 27.62 -9.96 2.65
N LEU A 443 28.20 -8.98 3.36
CA LEU A 443 27.42 -7.92 4.00
C LEU A 443 26.58 -7.13 2.99
N LYS A 444 27.16 -6.79 1.83
CA LYS A 444 26.42 -6.10 0.76
C LYS A 444 25.26 -6.96 0.24
N SER A 445 25.48 -8.25 0.05
CA SER A 445 24.43 -9.20 -0.35
C SER A 445 23.34 -9.30 0.71
N ASP A 446 23.72 -9.38 1.99
CA ASP A 446 22.79 -9.45 3.11
C ASP A 446 21.93 -8.18 3.23
N LEU A 447 22.54 -7.00 3.06
CA LEU A 447 21.82 -5.72 3.11
C LEU A 447 20.81 -5.56 1.97
N THR A 448 21.15 -6.04 0.78
CA THR A 448 20.35 -5.86 -0.43
C THR A 448 19.39 -7.02 -0.72
N GLY A 449 19.51 -8.14 0.01
CA GLY A 449 18.70 -9.34 -0.17
C GLY A 449 17.24 -9.19 0.26
N PRO A 450 16.95 -8.67 1.46
CA PRO A 450 15.58 -8.60 1.95
C PRO A 450 14.71 -7.62 1.18
N GLU A 451 13.50 -8.04 0.89
CA GLU A 451 12.44 -7.21 0.34
C GLU A 451 11.54 -6.65 1.44
N TYR A 452 10.77 -5.64 1.11
CA TYR A 452 9.78 -5.08 2.02
C TYR A 452 8.40 -5.02 1.36
N SER A 453 7.39 -4.99 2.19
CA SER A 453 6.01 -4.76 1.78
C SER A 453 5.29 -3.94 2.84
N TYR A 454 4.08 -3.55 2.55
CA TYR A 454 3.21 -2.96 3.56
C TYR A 454 2.12 -3.94 3.94
N ASP A 455 1.89 -4.09 5.25
CA ASP A 455 0.79 -4.90 5.77
C ASP A 455 -0.54 -4.40 5.20
N PRO A 456 -1.34 -5.26 4.54
CA PRO A 456 -2.53 -4.82 3.82
C PRO A 456 -3.63 -4.25 4.74
N VAL A 457 -3.64 -4.63 6.02
CA VAL A 457 -4.63 -4.19 7.00
C VAL A 457 -4.18 -2.92 7.70
N THR A 458 -2.95 -2.89 8.19
CA THR A 458 -2.45 -1.80 9.04
C THR A 458 -1.63 -0.76 8.28
N ASN A 459 -1.26 -1.03 7.02
CA ASN A 459 -0.37 -0.22 6.17
C ASN A 459 1.01 0.07 6.81
N LYS A 460 1.43 -0.82 7.71
CA LYS A 460 2.73 -0.74 8.37
C LYS A 460 3.79 -1.47 7.53
N LEU A 461 5.01 -0.96 7.55
CA LEU A 461 6.13 -1.57 6.85
C LEU A 461 6.46 -2.93 7.45
N VAL A 462 6.58 -3.93 6.58
CA VAL A 462 6.97 -5.31 6.90
C VAL A 462 8.22 -5.66 6.11
N LEU A 463 9.24 -6.18 6.78
CA LEU A 463 10.39 -6.76 6.12
C LEU A 463 10.12 -8.23 5.80
N GLU A 464 10.59 -8.70 4.64
CA GLU A 464 10.46 -10.09 4.20
C GLU A 464 10.95 -11.08 5.27
N ALA A 465 10.19 -12.14 5.50
CA ALA A 465 10.56 -13.18 6.45
C ALA A 465 11.77 -14.00 5.93
N LYS A 466 12.68 -14.43 6.84
CA LYS A 466 13.86 -15.23 6.48
C LYS A 466 13.47 -16.54 5.78
N GLU A 467 12.37 -17.16 6.20
CA GLU A 467 11.83 -18.38 5.57
C GLU A 467 11.44 -18.14 4.11
N HIS A 468 10.79 -16.99 3.83
CA HIS A 468 10.39 -16.64 2.48
C HIS A 468 11.61 -16.40 1.57
N MET A 469 12.63 -15.67 2.07
CA MET A 469 13.90 -15.46 1.35
C MET A 469 14.53 -16.80 0.96
N ARG A 470 14.60 -17.75 1.91
CA ARG A 470 15.21 -19.06 1.69
C ARG A 470 14.37 -19.95 0.77
N ASP A 471 13.07 -20.11 1.07
CA ASP A 471 12.23 -21.16 0.48
C ASP A 471 11.65 -20.73 -0.88
N LYS A 472 11.48 -19.42 -1.12
CA LYS A 472 10.91 -18.89 -2.37
C LYS A 472 11.96 -18.28 -3.30
N ARG A 473 13.03 -17.69 -2.75
CA ARG A 473 14.03 -16.96 -3.53
C ARG A 473 15.41 -17.62 -3.52
N GLY A 474 15.60 -18.68 -2.72
CA GLY A 474 16.89 -19.39 -2.63
C GLY A 474 18.02 -18.56 -2.04
N LEU A 475 17.70 -17.50 -1.27
CA LEU A 475 18.68 -16.61 -0.66
C LEU A 475 19.10 -17.14 0.73
N ALA A 476 20.33 -16.86 1.11
CA ALA A 476 20.81 -17.13 2.46
C ALA A 476 20.18 -16.16 3.49
N SER A 477 20.21 -16.54 4.77
CA SER A 477 19.85 -15.64 5.87
C SER A 477 20.80 -14.43 5.89
N PRO A 478 20.29 -13.20 6.10
CA PRO A 478 21.11 -12.00 6.12
C PRO A 478 21.81 -11.77 7.48
N ASP A 479 22.57 -12.75 7.94
CA ASP A 479 23.12 -12.83 9.31
C ASP A 479 24.02 -11.63 9.64
N MET A 480 24.86 -11.16 8.70
CA MET A 480 25.70 -9.98 8.91
C MET A 480 24.88 -8.70 9.02
N ALA A 481 23.89 -8.53 8.17
CA ALA A 481 23.02 -7.36 8.21
C ALA A 481 22.10 -7.38 9.45
N ASP A 482 21.56 -8.53 9.84
CA ASP A 482 20.76 -8.67 11.07
C ASP A 482 21.59 -8.38 12.32
N ALA A 483 22.86 -8.81 12.38
CA ALA A 483 23.77 -8.48 13.47
C ALA A 483 23.99 -6.95 13.59
N LEU A 484 24.17 -6.25 12.46
CA LEU A 484 24.25 -4.78 12.47
C LEU A 484 22.94 -4.14 12.89
N ALA A 485 21.83 -4.61 12.33
CA ALA A 485 20.48 -4.06 12.60
C ALA A 485 20.13 -4.14 14.10
N MET A 486 20.52 -5.20 14.79
CA MET A 486 20.28 -5.33 16.23
C MET A 486 20.88 -4.19 17.05
N THR A 487 21.97 -3.56 16.61
CA THR A 487 22.55 -2.40 17.31
C THR A 487 21.66 -1.17 17.33
N PHE A 488 20.54 -1.18 16.58
CA PHE A 488 19.52 -0.12 16.53
C PHE A 488 18.26 -0.46 17.35
N ALA A 489 18.24 -1.58 18.09
CA ALA A 489 17.07 -2.00 18.83
C ALA A 489 16.63 -1.01 19.92
N GLN A 490 17.59 -0.33 20.54
CA GLN A 490 17.36 0.77 21.48
C GLN A 490 18.57 1.67 21.62
N PRO A 491 18.41 2.95 22.00
CA PRO A 491 19.50 3.87 22.30
C PRO A 491 20.35 3.38 23.49
N VAL A 492 21.65 3.62 23.45
CA VAL A 492 22.58 3.28 24.52
C VAL A 492 23.48 4.49 24.82
N ALA A 493 23.48 4.92 26.06
CA ALA A 493 24.46 5.89 26.54
C ALA A 493 25.82 5.24 26.80
N ARG A 494 26.91 5.95 26.51
CA ARG A 494 28.28 5.53 26.80
C ARG A 494 28.47 5.23 28.30
N ASN A 495 29.23 4.20 28.60
CA ASN A 495 29.55 3.85 29.98
C ASN A 495 30.76 4.65 30.46
N ASP A 496 30.56 5.84 30.98
CA ASP A 496 31.63 6.73 31.45
C ASP A 496 32.28 6.30 32.79
N ASN A 497 31.69 5.28 33.46
CA ASN A 497 32.16 4.83 34.80
C ASN A 497 33.17 3.68 34.74
N ARG A 498 34.26 3.85 33.97
CA ARG A 498 35.37 2.85 33.97
C ARG A 498 36.32 2.99 35.16
N THR A 499 36.10 3.94 36.06
CA THR A 499 37.00 4.26 37.23
C THR A 499 36.36 4.07 38.59
N SER A 500 35.08 3.76 38.72
CA SER A 500 34.46 3.51 40.04
C SER A 500 33.73 2.14 40.09
N ARG A 501 34.22 1.27 40.97
CA ARG A 501 33.61 -0.02 41.34
C ARG A 501 32.40 0.16 42.29
N THR A 502 31.41 0.96 41.91
CA THR A 502 30.16 1.01 42.66
C THR A 502 28.97 0.93 41.71
N TRP A 503 28.33 -0.21 41.72
CA TRP A 503 27.12 -0.46 40.96
C TRP A 503 25.94 0.17 41.68
N SER A 504 25.36 1.22 41.16
CA SER A 504 24.05 1.66 41.60
C SER A 504 22.96 0.86 40.85
N ARG A 505 21.98 0.37 41.59
CA ARG A 505 20.91 -0.56 41.19
C ARG A 505 19.72 0.12 40.47
N THR A 506 19.89 1.29 39.90
CA THR A 506 18.79 1.97 39.21
C THR A 506 19.06 1.97 37.71
N PRO A 507 18.16 1.42 36.86
CA PRO A 507 18.28 1.66 35.43
C PRO A 507 18.01 3.14 35.19
N SER A 508 19.07 3.91 34.87
CA SER A 508 18.88 5.25 34.33
C SER A 508 18.28 5.09 32.94
N GLN A 509 17.03 5.47 32.75
CA GLN A 509 16.53 5.79 31.43
C GLN A 509 17.45 6.87 30.87
N ALA A 510 18.13 6.58 29.78
CA ALA A 510 18.84 7.60 29.04
C ALA A 510 17.78 8.66 28.63
N ARG A 511 17.92 9.87 29.14
CA ARG A 511 17.26 11.01 28.53
C ARG A 511 17.81 11.14 27.13
N ASP A 512 16.94 11.48 26.19
CA ASP A 512 17.28 11.80 24.81
C ASP A 512 18.59 12.58 24.79
N VAL A 513 19.62 11.98 24.22
CA VAL A 513 20.76 12.72 23.74
C VAL A 513 20.26 13.25 22.41
N ASP A 514 19.91 14.51 22.36
CA ASP A 514 19.61 15.24 21.14
C ASP A 514 20.80 15.07 20.19
N TYR A 515 20.70 14.09 19.31
CA TYR A 515 21.42 14.14 18.06
C TYR A 515 20.61 15.08 17.18
N GLU A 516 20.98 16.34 17.14
CA GLU A 516 20.56 17.19 16.04
C GLU A 516 21.02 16.53 14.76
N MET A 517 20.05 15.95 14.05
CA MET A 517 20.29 15.18 12.84
C MET A 517 20.35 16.08 11.60
N PHE A 518 20.28 17.42 11.80
CA PHE A 518 20.32 18.37 10.69
C PHE A 518 20.86 19.74 11.16
N ASP A 519 22.07 20.03 10.79
CA ASP A 519 22.55 21.32 10.30
C ASP A 519 23.23 21.11 8.95
#